data_637364442bd4962985628ca4675917df
#
_entry.id   637364442bd4962985628ca4675917df
#
_cell.length_a   1.000
_cell.length_b   1.000
_cell.length_c   1.000
_cell.angle_alpha   90.00
_cell.angle_beta   90.00
_cell.angle_gamma   90.00
#
_symmetry.space_group_name_H-M   'P 1'
#
loop_
_entity.id
_entity.type
_entity.pdbx_description
1 polymer ?
#
loop_
_entity_poly.entity_id
_entity_poly.type
_entity_poly.pdbx_seq_one_letter_code
_entity_poly.pdbx_strand_id
1 'polypeptide(L)'
;MKKSTLDKFPLLKEIPEEKFPNHVLIIPDGNARFAKLIHNVPLIGHRKGAQVLKTVLKTLQDLPIRIVTIWGFATDNWKRSKQEVEGLMVIFKEALDEVLPELLQNKSRFIHLGRKDRIPKYLKKTIEKVEDLTKTNNNKILCIAIDFGGEDQTFRIMQAVRNLPKDSEINLDVLRKLRDGHGEIPPADLIIRTSGE
;
A
#
# COMPACT_ATOMS: atom_id res chain seq x y z
N MET A 1 -14.71 -16.11 6.72
CA MET A 1 -14.57 -14.99 7.70
C MET A 1 -14.49 -15.54 9.12
N LYS A 2 -13.73 -14.90 10.04
CA LYS A 2 -13.69 -15.32 11.44
C LYS A 2 -14.96 -14.94 12.18
N LYS A 3 -15.41 -15.81 13.11
CA LYS A 3 -16.61 -15.55 13.95
C LYS A 3 -16.52 -14.23 14.69
N SER A 4 -15.36 -13.91 15.27
CA SER A 4 -15.12 -12.65 16.00
C SER A 4 -15.34 -11.39 15.17
N THR A 5 -15.00 -11.42 13.87
CA THR A 5 -15.24 -10.31 12.94
C THR A 5 -16.72 -10.18 12.60
N LEU A 6 -17.43 -11.31 12.39
CA LEU A 6 -18.86 -11.32 12.15
C LEU A 6 -19.68 -10.86 13.36
N ASP A 7 -19.22 -11.16 14.57
CA ASP A 7 -19.90 -10.70 15.79
C ASP A 7 -19.72 -9.20 16.00
N LYS A 8 -18.58 -8.64 15.59
CA LYS A 8 -18.30 -7.20 15.62
C LYS A 8 -19.04 -6.42 14.53
N PHE A 9 -19.23 -7.04 13.35
CA PHE A 9 -19.87 -6.45 12.19
C PHE A 9 -20.96 -7.37 11.63
N PRO A 10 -22.12 -7.49 12.31
CA PRO A 10 -23.15 -8.48 11.99
C PRO A 10 -23.73 -8.37 10.57
N LEU A 11 -23.77 -7.16 10.01
CA LEU A 11 -24.23 -6.93 8.62
C LEU A 11 -23.39 -7.65 7.57
N LEU A 12 -22.13 -7.98 7.88
CA LEU A 12 -21.28 -8.75 6.96
C LEU A 12 -21.79 -10.19 6.74
N LYS A 13 -22.65 -10.72 7.61
CA LYS A 13 -23.26 -12.04 7.44
C LYS A 13 -24.27 -12.10 6.29
N GLU A 14 -24.83 -10.94 5.95
CA GLU A 14 -25.85 -10.80 4.91
C GLU A 14 -25.25 -10.58 3.52
N ILE A 15 -23.92 -10.34 3.44
CA ILE A 15 -23.22 -10.07 2.20
C ILE A 15 -22.64 -11.36 1.64
N PRO A 16 -23.08 -11.83 0.46
CA PRO A 16 -22.49 -12.97 -0.22
C PRO A 16 -21.00 -12.75 -0.51
N GLU A 17 -20.19 -13.80 -0.44
CA GLU A 17 -18.72 -13.69 -0.58
C GLU A 17 -18.28 -13.06 -1.91
N GLU A 18 -19.00 -13.37 -2.98
CA GLU A 18 -18.76 -12.83 -4.34
C GLU A 18 -19.08 -11.33 -4.48
N LYS A 19 -19.76 -10.72 -3.50
CA LYS A 19 -20.03 -9.28 -3.46
C LYS A 19 -18.95 -8.47 -2.76
N PHE A 20 -18.00 -9.13 -2.10
CA PHE A 20 -16.86 -8.41 -1.53
C PHE A 20 -15.91 -7.91 -2.63
N PRO A 21 -15.30 -6.73 -2.45
CA PRO A 21 -14.27 -6.25 -3.37
C PRO A 21 -13.05 -7.19 -3.30
N ASN A 22 -12.49 -7.53 -4.46
CA ASN A 22 -11.25 -8.29 -4.53
C ASN A 22 -10.04 -7.42 -4.13
N HIS A 23 -10.06 -6.12 -4.52
CA HIS A 23 -8.99 -5.17 -4.25
C HIS A 23 -9.53 -3.89 -3.59
N VAL A 24 -9.08 -3.60 -2.38
CA VAL A 24 -9.39 -2.37 -1.64
C VAL A 24 -8.16 -1.47 -1.58
N LEU A 25 -8.31 -0.23 -2.04
CA LEU A 25 -7.29 0.82 -1.89
C LEU A 25 -7.70 1.75 -0.73
N ILE A 26 -6.77 2.01 0.19
CA ILE A 26 -6.97 2.94 1.31
C ILE A 26 -5.98 4.10 1.18
N ILE A 27 -6.53 5.32 1.20
CA ILE A 27 -5.76 6.57 1.24
C ILE A 27 -5.92 7.17 2.64
N PRO A 28 -4.94 6.98 3.54
CA PRO A 28 -5.03 7.44 4.93
C PRO A 28 -4.72 8.94 5.04
N ASP A 29 -5.68 9.77 4.65
CA ASP A 29 -5.56 11.22 4.70
C ASP A 29 -6.03 11.81 6.04
N GLY A 30 -5.63 13.08 6.32
CA GLY A 30 -6.03 13.83 7.50
C GLY A 30 -5.09 13.73 8.71
N ASN A 31 -4.05 12.92 8.68
CA ASN A 31 -3.15 12.71 9.82
C ASN A 31 -2.48 14.00 10.34
N ALA A 32 -1.99 14.86 9.42
CA ALA A 32 -1.40 16.14 9.80
C ALA A 32 -2.45 17.14 10.30
N ARG A 33 -3.67 17.14 9.71
CA ARG A 33 -4.80 17.97 10.20
C ARG A 33 -5.22 17.54 11.61
N PHE A 34 -5.33 16.25 11.86
CA PHE A 34 -5.60 15.71 13.19
C PHE A 34 -4.54 16.15 14.22
N ALA A 35 -3.25 16.06 13.88
CA ALA A 35 -2.18 16.51 14.76
C ALA A 35 -2.31 17.99 15.14
N LYS A 36 -2.68 18.85 14.18
CA LYS A 36 -2.94 20.28 14.44
C LYS A 36 -4.10 20.51 15.41
N LEU A 37 -5.19 19.72 15.29
CA LEU A 37 -6.35 19.82 16.19
C LEU A 37 -6.00 19.50 17.65
N ILE A 38 -5.02 18.64 17.88
CA ILE A 38 -4.54 18.30 19.23
C ILE A 38 -3.28 19.09 19.61
N HIS A 39 -3.02 20.23 18.95
CA HIS A 39 -1.86 21.09 19.19
C HIS A 39 -0.52 20.37 19.16
N ASN A 40 -0.34 19.47 18.19
CA ASN A 40 0.83 18.61 18.09
C ASN A 40 1.50 18.66 16.72
N VAL A 41 2.69 18.06 16.61
CA VAL A 41 3.45 17.99 15.37
C VAL A 41 2.90 16.92 14.41
N PRO A 42 2.99 17.11 13.07
CA PRO A 42 2.43 16.19 12.07
C PRO A 42 2.82 14.73 12.27
N LEU A 43 4.05 14.45 12.68
CA LEU A 43 4.54 13.08 12.88
C LEU A 43 3.76 12.28 13.93
N ILE A 44 3.21 12.94 14.95
CA ILE A 44 2.36 12.27 15.95
C ILE A 44 1.05 11.82 15.30
N GLY A 45 0.46 12.65 14.44
CA GLY A 45 -0.69 12.28 13.65
C GLY A 45 -0.41 11.09 12.72
N HIS A 46 0.73 11.10 12.03
CA HIS A 46 1.14 9.99 11.16
C HIS A 46 1.35 8.69 11.93
N ARG A 47 1.98 8.71 13.11
CA ARG A 47 2.11 7.53 13.98
C ARG A 47 0.75 6.99 14.45
N LYS A 48 -0.17 7.89 14.83
CA LYS A 48 -1.56 7.50 15.17
C LYS A 48 -2.27 6.85 13.97
N GLY A 49 -2.16 7.46 12.79
CA GLY A 49 -2.70 6.89 11.55
C GLY A 49 -2.15 5.51 11.24
N ALA A 50 -0.85 5.28 11.40
CA ALA A 50 -0.23 3.96 11.24
C ALA A 50 -0.81 2.91 12.21
N GLN A 51 -1.05 3.29 13.48
CA GLN A 51 -1.69 2.40 14.47
C GLN A 51 -3.13 2.03 14.08
N VAL A 52 -3.90 3.01 13.60
CA VAL A 52 -5.26 2.78 13.10
C VAL A 52 -5.23 1.84 11.89
N LEU A 53 -4.36 2.09 10.92
CA LEU A 53 -4.19 1.23 9.74
C LEU A 53 -3.86 -0.21 10.13
N LYS A 54 -3.00 -0.43 11.12
CA LYS A 54 -2.70 -1.77 11.63
C LYS A 54 -3.95 -2.49 12.11
N THR A 55 -4.85 -1.79 12.81
CA THR A 55 -6.13 -2.36 13.26
C THR A 55 -7.06 -2.67 12.08
N VAL A 56 -7.11 -1.77 11.10
CA VAL A 56 -7.90 -1.96 9.87
C VAL A 56 -7.38 -3.18 9.09
N LEU A 57 -6.06 -3.30 8.88
CA LEU A 57 -5.45 -4.42 8.18
C LEU A 57 -5.78 -5.76 8.85
N LYS A 58 -5.74 -5.84 10.20
CA LYS A 58 -6.16 -7.03 10.94
C LYS A 58 -7.62 -7.41 10.67
N THR A 59 -8.52 -6.43 10.60
CA THR A 59 -9.92 -6.68 10.27
C THR A 59 -10.08 -7.17 8.83
N LEU A 60 -9.41 -6.51 7.87
CA LEU A 60 -9.44 -6.88 6.45
C LEU A 60 -8.83 -8.27 6.18
N GLN A 61 -7.89 -8.71 7.04
CA GLN A 61 -7.32 -10.06 6.97
C GLN A 61 -8.39 -11.16 7.13
N ASP A 62 -9.46 -10.89 7.87
CA ASP A 62 -10.54 -11.84 8.13
C ASP A 62 -11.66 -11.82 7.10
N LEU A 63 -11.66 -10.83 6.19
CA LEU A 63 -12.64 -10.69 5.11
C LEU A 63 -12.15 -11.35 3.82
N PRO A 64 -13.05 -11.71 2.88
CA PRO A 64 -12.69 -12.33 1.60
C PRO A 64 -12.14 -11.28 0.59
N ILE A 65 -11.27 -10.39 1.08
CA ILE A 65 -10.56 -9.38 0.29
C ILE A 65 -9.16 -9.92 0.02
N ARG A 66 -8.80 -10.06 -1.24
CA ARG A 66 -7.52 -10.64 -1.64
C ARG A 66 -6.38 -9.63 -1.63
N ILE A 67 -6.65 -8.40 -2.06
CA ILE A 67 -5.62 -7.37 -2.23
C ILE A 67 -6.01 -6.12 -1.44
N VAL A 68 -5.06 -5.64 -0.63
CA VAL A 68 -5.19 -4.35 0.06
C VAL A 68 -4.02 -3.48 -0.32
N THR A 69 -4.30 -2.29 -0.86
CA THR A 69 -3.29 -1.27 -1.14
C THR A 69 -3.43 -0.10 -0.17
N ILE A 70 -2.34 0.27 0.47
CA ILE A 70 -2.24 1.50 1.28
C ILE A 70 -1.45 2.53 0.49
N TRP A 71 -2.06 3.69 0.21
CA TRP A 71 -1.35 4.81 -0.40
C TRP A 71 -0.65 5.62 0.70
N GLY A 72 0.61 5.29 0.97
CA GLY A 72 1.36 5.86 2.08
C GLY A 72 2.06 7.18 1.76
N PHE A 73 2.67 7.32 0.56
CA PHE A 73 3.46 8.48 0.20
C PHE A 73 3.40 8.76 -1.30
N ALA A 74 2.76 9.87 -1.67
CA ALA A 74 2.71 10.34 -3.06
C ALA A 74 4.01 11.04 -3.47
N THR A 75 4.30 11.10 -4.77
CA THR A 75 5.44 11.86 -5.32
C THR A 75 5.43 13.33 -4.89
N ASP A 76 4.24 13.94 -4.76
CA ASP A 76 4.11 15.32 -4.29
C ASP A 76 4.47 15.52 -2.82
N ASN A 77 4.48 14.46 -2.02
CA ASN A 77 4.80 14.56 -0.60
C ASN A 77 6.29 14.87 -0.34
N TRP A 78 7.16 14.74 -1.34
CA TRP A 78 8.54 15.22 -1.26
C TRP A 78 8.66 16.75 -1.06
N LYS A 79 7.59 17.51 -1.38
CA LYS A 79 7.49 18.96 -1.15
C LYS A 79 7.28 19.33 0.31
N ARG A 80 7.01 18.37 1.20
CA ARG A 80 6.86 18.59 2.65
C ARG A 80 8.20 18.93 3.29
N SER A 81 8.18 19.38 4.54
CA SER A 81 9.40 19.66 5.29
C SER A 81 10.30 18.41 5.37
N LYS A 82 11.62 18.63 5.34
CA LYS A 82 12.61 17.54 5.42
C LYS A 82 12.37 16.66 6.66
N GLN A 83 12.09 17.30 7.80
CA GLN A 83 11.83 16.59 9.06
C GLN A 83 10.59 15.69 8.98
N GLU A 84 9.50 16.15 8.34
CA GLU A 84 8.28 15.35 8.16
C GLU A 84 8.54 14.16 7.23
N VAL A 85 9.23 14.39 6.11
CA VAL A 85 9.58 13.33 5.15
C VAL A 85 10.47 12.27 5.81
N GLU A 86 11.55 12.66 6.48
CA GLU A 86 12.44 11.73 7.18
C GLU A 86 11.69 10.92 8.24
N GLY A 87 10.82 11.56 9.01
CA GLY A 87 9.99 10.90 10.00
C GLY A 87 9.00 9.89 9.38
N LEU A 88 8.39 10.23 8.24
CA LEU A 88 7.52 9.30 7.50
C LEU A 88 8.29 8.07 7.01
N MET A 89 9.50 8.24 6.47
CA MET A 89 10.33 7.12 6.01
C MET A 89 10.70 6.18 7.17
N VAL A 90 10.94 6.71 8.38
CA VAL A 90 11.15 5.90 9.59
C VAL A 90 9.87 5.15 9.96
N ILE A 91 8.71 5.82 9.94
CA ILE A 91 7.42 5.19 10.24
C ILE A 91 7.13 4.03 9.27
N PHE A 92 7.40 4.18 7.97
CA PHE A 92 7.23 3.09 7.00
C PHE A 92 8.16 1.91 7.29
N LYS A 93 9.42 2.17 7.64
CA LYS A 93 10.36 1.10 8.04
C LYS A 93 9.84 0.34 9.25
N GLU A 94 9.46 1.06 10.30
CA GLU A 94 8.93 0.46 11.54
C GLU A 94 7.66 -0.37 11.26
N ALA A 95 6.73 0.17 10.47
CA ALA A 95 5.50 -0.54 10.10
C ALA A 95 5.77 -1.82 9.29
N LEU A 96 6.75 -1.81 8.39
CA LEU A 96 7.15 -3.01 7.62
C LEU A 96 7.79 -4.07 8.51
N ASP A 97 8.67 -3.68 9.43
CA ASP A 97 9.28 -4.62 10.38
C ASP A 97 8.22 -5.26 11.31
N GLU A 98 7.22 -4.47 11.73
CA GLU A 98 6.13 -4.95 12.58
C GLU A 98 5.14 -5.88 11.85
N VAL A 99 4.84 -5.63 10.56
CA VAL A 99 3.87 -6.43 9.81
C VAL A 99 4.47 -7.72 9.25
N LEU A 100 5.77 -7.80 9.07
CA LEU A 100 6.45 -8.96 8.45
C LEU A 100 6.11 -10.30 9.12
N PRO A 101 6.13 -10.46 10.47
CA PRO A 101 5.74 -11.73 11.10
C PRO A 101 4.31 -12.15 10.77
N GLU A 102 3.36 -11.19 10.73
CA GLU A 102 1.96 -11.45 10.37
C GLU A 102 1.82 -11.88 8.90
N LEU A 103 2.59 -11.26 7.98
CA LEU A 103 2.61 -11.63 6.57
C LEU A 103 3.09 -13.07 6.37
N LEU A 104 4.16 -13.46 7.06
CA LEU A 104 4.72 -14.81 6.98
C LEU A 104 3.74 -15.84 7.57
N GLN A 105 3.19 -15.57 8.75
CA GLN A 105 2.22 -16.45 9.42
C GLN A 105 0.98 -16.69 8.56
N ASN A 106 0.46 -15.63 7.93
CA ASN A 106 -0.75 -15.68 7.10
C ASN A 106 -0.48 -16.08 5.66
N LYS A 107 0.77 -16.36 5.28
CA LYS A 107 1.19 -16.62 3.89
C LYS A 107 0.73 -15.52 2.94
N SER A 108 0.79 -14.28 3.40
CA SER A 108 0.46 -13.09 2.62
C SER A 108 1.72 -12.53 1.96
N ARG A 109 1.58 -12.06 0.72
CA ARG A 109 2.66 -11.45 -0.06
C ARG A 109 2.65 -9.94 0.14
N PHE A 110 3.83 -9.35 0.17
CA PHE A 110 4.03 -7.91 0.17
C PHE A 110 4.56 -7.44 -1.19
N ILE A 111 4.04 -6.31 -1.68
CA ILE A 111 4.50 -5.65 -2.91
C ILE A 111 4.60 -4.15 -2.64
N HIS A 112 5.76 -3.58 -2.93
CA HIS A 112 5.94 -2.14 -2.95
C HIS A 112 5.52 -1.57 -4.32
N LEU A 113 4.73 -0.50 -4.30
CA LEU A 113 4.38 0.28 -5.48
C LEU A 113 5.08 1.64 -5.42
N GLY A 114 5.75 2.04 -6.51
CA GLY A 114 6.46 3.31 -6.60
C GLY A 114 7.97 3.17 -6.77
N ARG A 115 8.67 4.28 -6.59
CA ARG A 115 10.11 4.37 -6.82
C ARG A 115 10.93 3.93 -5.62
N LYS A 116 11.97 3.12 -5.87
CA LYS A 116 12.93 2.69 -4.85
C LYS A 116 14.26 3.46 -4.90
N ASP A 117 14.48 4.28 -5.93
CA ASP A 117 15.73 5.00 -6.16
C ASP A 117 15.83 6.31 -5.37
N ARG A 118 14.71 6.90 -4.96
CA ARG A 118 14.66 8.16 -4.20
C ARG A 118 14.47 8.00 -2.70
N ILE A 119 13.97 6.83 -2.26
CA ILE A 119 13.76 6.57 -0.83
C ILE A 119 15.09 6.25 -0.12
N PRO A 120 15.20 6.49 1.21
CA PRO A 120 16.42 6.21 1.97
C PRO A 120 16.85 4.76 1.88
N LYS A 121 18.17 4.51 1.83
CA LYS A 121 18.75 3.16 1.71
C LYS A 121 18.25 2.18 2.77
N TYR A 122 18.03 2.63 4.01
CA TYR A 122 17.53 1.77 5.07
C TYR A 122 16.10 1.27 4.80
N LEU A 123 15.21 2.16 4.31
CA LEU A 123 13.85 1.79 3.95
C LEU A 123 13.83 0.87 2.73
N LYS A 124 14.63 1.20 1.69
CA LYS A 124 14.78 0.34 0.51
C LYS A 124 15.18 -1.08 0.90
N LYS A 125 16.20 -1.24 1.76
CA LYS A 125 16.64 -2.57 2.26
C LYS A 125 15.53 -3.31 3.00
N THR A 126 14.72 -2.60 3.81
CA THR A 126 13.60 -3.22 4.51
C THR A 126 12.52 -3.69 3.53
N ILE A 127 12.16 -2.85 2.54
CA ILE A 127 11.22 -3.21 1.47
C ILE A 127 11.69 -4.46 0.73
N GLU A 128 12.93 -4.46 0.23
CA GLU A 128 13.51 -5.58 -0.51
C GLU A 128 13.54 -6.87 0.32
N LYS A 129 13.88 -6.78 1.61
CA LYS A 129 13.82 -7.91 2.54
C LYS A 129 12.41 -8.48 2.68
N VAL A 130 11.39 -7.61 2.90
CA VAL A 130 10.00 -8.06 3.08
C VAL A 130 9.46 -8.67 1.78
N GLU A 131 9.74 -8.06 0.62
CA GLU A 131 9.37 -8.62 -0.68
C GLU A 131 10.00 -10.00 -0.90
N ASP A 132 11.31 -10.15 -0.65
CA ASP A 132 12.01 -11.41 -0.84
C ASP A 132 11.48 -12.54 0.07
N LEU A 133 11.27 -12.24 1.35
CA LEU A 133 10.76 -13.22 2.31
C LEU A 133 9.31 -13.64 2.06
N THR A 134 8.53 -12.82 1.35
CA THR A 134 7.11 -13.08 1.09
C THR A 134 6.79 -13.41 -0.37
N LYS A 135 7.79 -13.45 -1.26
CA LYS A 135 7.60 -13.59 -2.72
C LYS A 135 6.83 -14.84 -3.16
N THR A 136 6.94 -15.92 -2.40
CA THR A 136 6.27 -17.19 -2.70
C THR A 136 4.90 -17.33 -2.04
N ASN A 137 4.52 -16.37 -1.20
CA ASN A 137 3.23 -16.35 -0.54
C ASN A 137 2.12 -15.97 -1.54
N ASN A 138 0.95 -16.59 -1.42
CA ASN A 138 -0.13 -16.43 -2.41
C ASN A 138 -1.54 -16.29 -1.80
N ASN A 139 -1.67 -16.28 -0.47
CA ASN A 139 -2.98 -16.19 0.17
C ASN A 139 -3.63 -14.82 -0.06
N LYS A 140 -2.95 -13.76 0.40
CA LYS A 140 -3.38 -12.36 0.23
C LYS A 140 -2.19 -11.49 -0.19
N ILE A 141 -2.48 -10.30 -0.70
CA ILE A 141 -1.46 -9.34 -1.12
C ILE A 141 -1.67 -8.03 -0.36
N LEU A 142 -0.63 -7.59 0.34
CA LEU A 142 -0.53 -6.24 0.89
C LEU A 142 0.37 -5.41 -0.01
N CYS A 143 -0.17 -4.37 -0.61
CA CYS A 143 0.59 -3.38 -1.34
C CYS A 143 0.76 -2.11 -0.50
N ILE A 144 1.96 -1.52 -0.51
CA ILE A 144 2.16 -0.18 0.05
C ILE A 144 2.78 0.70 -1.03
N ALA A 145 2.06 1.77 -1.38
CA ALA A 145 2.52 2.78 -2.32
C ALA A 145 3.36 3.82 -1.58
N ILE A 146 4.68 3.83 -1.83
CA ILE A 146 5.64 4.81 -1.29
C ILE A 146 6.41 5.39 -2.46
N ASP A 147 6.42 6.73 -2.55
CA ASP A 147 6.95 7.46 -3.69
C ASP A 147 6.25 7.06 -5.00
N PHE A 148 4.91 7.03 -4.93
CA PHE A 148 4.04 6.64 -6.02
C PHE A 148 3.23 7.84 -6.54
N GLY A 149 3.11 7.93 -7.85
CA GLY A 149 2.27 8.91 -8.54
C GLY A 149 1.90 8.40 -9.93
N GLY A 150 0.65 8.61 -10.35
CA GLY A 150 0.16 8.14 -11.65
C GLY A 150 0.94 8.72 -12.84
N GLU A 151 1.24 10.03 -12.81
CA GLU A 151 2.04 10.69 -13.86
C GLU A 151 3.48 10.15 -13.89
N ASP A 152 4.13 10.03 -12.71
CA ASP A 152 5.47 9.46 -12.60
C ASP A 152 5.51 8.02 -13.12
N GLN A 153 4.52 7.20 -12.75
CA GLN A 153 4.44 5.82 -13.26
C GLN A 153 4.26 5.79 -14.78
N THR A 154 3.38 6.64 -15.32
CA THR A 154 3.16 6.73 -16.76
C THR A 154 4.45 7.12 -17.49
N PHE A 155 5.17 8.11 -16.98
CA PHE A 155 6.45 8.52 -17.54
C PHE A 155 7.49 7.39 -17.50
N ARG A 156 7.60 6.66 -16.40
CA ARG A 156 8.49 5.49 -16.29
C ARG A 156 8.12 4.38 -17.26
N ILE A 157 6.83 4.13 -17.48
CA ILE A 157 6.36 3.18 -18.49
C ILE A 157 6.79 3.61 -19.89
N MET A 158 6.60 4.88 -20.24
CA MET A 158 7.03 5.41 -21.55
C MET A 158 8.54 5.26 -21.76
N GLN A 159 9.34 5.53 -20.72
CA GLN A 159 10.79 5.31 -20.78
C GLN A 159 11.14 3.83 -20.94
N ALA A 160 10.46 2.93 -20.23
CA ALA A 160 10.67 1.50 -20.34
C ALA A 160 10.30 0.97 -21.74
N VAL A 161 9.20 1.45 -22.32
CA VAL A 161 8.80 1.11 -23.69
C VAL A 161 9.89 1.51 -24.72
N ARG A 162 10.53 2.68 -24.56
CA ARG A 162 11.64 3.09 -25.45
C ARG A 162 12.84 2.14 -25.40
N ASN A 163 13.03 1.43 -24.30
CA ASN A 163 14.15 0.51 -24.10
C ASN A 163 13.81 -0.95 -24.47
N LEU A 164 12.59 -1.22 -24.93
CA LEU A 164 12.23 -2.53 -25.47
C LEU A 164 12.94 -2.77 -26.80
N PRO A 165 13.17 -4.04 -27.18
CA PRO A 165 13.65 -4.39 -28.52
C PRO A 165 12.77 -3.76 -29.61
N LYS A 166 13.38 -3.33 -30.73
CA LYS A 166 12.68 -2.59 -31.80
C LYS A 166 11.46 -3.33 -32.36
N ASP A 167 11.52 -4.65 -32.41
CA ASP A 167 10.46 -5.50 -32.94
C ASP A 167 9.45 -5.95 -31.88
N SER A 168 9.49 -5.34 -30.67
CA SER A 168 8.54 -5.67 -29.60
C SER A 168 7.16 -5.16 -29.95
N GLU A 169 6.17 -6.04 -29.93
CA GLU A 169 4.77 -5.64 -30.00
C GLU A 169 4.36 -4.92 -28.70
N ILE A 170 3.86 -3.70 -28.84
CA ILE A 170 3.37 -2.90 -27.71
C ILE A 170 1.86 -3.09 -27.60
N ASN A 171 1.43 -3.82 -26.58
CA ASN A 171 0.01 -4.07 -26.26
C ASN A 171 -0.28 -3.82 -24.77
N LEU A 172 -1.54 -3.95 -24.37
CA LEU A 172 -1.96 -3.66 -23.00
C LEU A 172 -1.28 -4.56 -21.96
N ASP A 173 -0.94 -5.80 -22.30
CA ASP A 173 -0.31 -6.73 -21.37
C ASP A 173 1.17 -6.35 -21.14
N VAL A 174 1.86 -5.86 -22.17
CA VAL A 174 3.19 -5.28 -22.02
C VAL A 174 3.13 -4.05 -21.11
N LEU A 175 2.18 -3.13 -21.33
CA LEU A 175 2.04 -1.96 -20.49
C LEU A 175 1.69 -2.31 -19.04
N ARG A 176 0.84 -3.32 -18.81
CA ARG A 176 0.53 -3.83 -17.47
C ARG A 176 1.77 -4.36 -16.75
N LYS A 177 2.62 -5.14 -17.46
CA LYS A 177 3.87 -5.69 -16.90
C LYS A 177 4.89 -4.61 -16.55
N LEU A 178 4.86 -3.46 -17.24
CA LEU A 178 5.74 -2.33 -16.96
C LEU A 178 5.27 -1.44 -15.80
N ARG A 179 4.04 -1.62 -15.31
CA ARG A 179 3.55 -0.93 -14.09
C ARG A 179 4.22 -1.46 -12.84
N ASP A 180 4.19 -0.65 -11.79
CA ASP A 180 4.52 -1.12 -10.45
C ASP A 180 3.60 -2.30 -10.09
N GLY A 181 4.14 -3.33 -9.45
CA GLY A 181 3.44 -4.60 -9.23
C GLY A 181 3.39 -5.53 -10.46
N HIS A 182 4.09 -5.18 -11.55
CA HIS A 182 4.36 -6.03 -12.73
C HIS A 182 3.12 -6.71 -13.34
N GLY A 183 1.98 -6.03 -13.31
CA GLY A 183 0.71 -6.52 -13.84
C GLY A 183 -0.07 -7.47 -12.93
N GLU A 184 0.46 -7.79 -11.75
CA GLU A 184 -0.20 -8.66 -10.78
C GLU A 184 -1.32 -7.96 -9.99
N ILE A 185 -1.28 -6.61 -9.93
CA ILE A 185 -2.22 -5.81 -9.16
C ILE A 185 -3.28 -5.21 -10.11
N PRO A 186 -4.52 -5.70 -10.07
CA PRO A 186 -5.62 -5.15 -10.86
C PRO A 186 -6.02 -3.75 -10.33
N PRO A 187 -6.84 -3.00 -11.07
CA PRO A 187 -7.51 -1.81 -10.53
C PRO A 187 -8.24 -2.11 -9.22
N ALA A 188 -8.36 -1.10 -8.34
CA ALA A 188 -9.11 -1.25 -7.10
C ALA A 188 -10.62 -1.26 -7.38
N ASP A 189 -11.35 -2.20 -6.75
CA ASP A 189 -12.80 -2.28 -6.81
C ASP A 189 -13.45 -1.28 -5.83
N LEU A 190 -12.73 -0.97 -4.74
CA LEU A 190 -13.16 -0.02 -3.73
C LEU A 190 -12.01 0.87 -3.30
N ILE A 191 -12.24 2.18 -3.31
CA ILE A 191 -11.29 3.18 -2.82
C ILE A 191 -11.88 3.87 -1.60
N ILE A 192 -11.13 3.84 -0.49
CA ILE A 192 -11.50 4.50 0.76
C ILE A 192 -10.49 5.61 1.03
N ARG A 193 -10.92 6.87 1.01
CA ARG A 193 -10.12 8.02 1.43
C ARG A 193 -10.70 8.59 2.72
N THR A 194 -9.85 8.72 3.75
CA THR A 194 -10.28 9.30 5.03
C THR A 194 -10.25 10.82 4.99
N SER A 195 -10.85 11.47 6.01
CA SER A 195 -10.82 12.94 6.20
C SER A 195 -11.87 13.73 5.42
N GLY A 196 -12.91 13.09 4.87
CA GLY A 196 -14.08 13.78 4.28
C GLY A 196 -13.84 14.41 2.90
N GLU A 197 -12.87 13.90 2.17
CA GLU A 197 -12.56 14.34 0.80
C GLU A 197 -12.97 13.29 -0.24
#